data_1f95415b996aad709234e987f735382c
#
_entry.id   1f95415b996aad709234e987f735382c
#
_cell.length_a   1.000
_cell.length_b   1.000
_cell.length_c   1.000
_cell.angle_alpha   90.00
_cell.angle_beta   90.00
_cell.angle_gamma   90.00
#
_symmetry.space_group_name_H-M   'P 1'
#
loop_
_entity.id
_entity.type
_entity.pdbx_description
1 polymer ?
#
loop_
_entity_poly.entity_id
_entity_poly.type
_entity_poly.pdbx_seq_one_letter_code
_entity_poly.pdbx_strand_id
1 'polypeptide(L)'
;MKDKKIIFGITLAFIFLASVGFSYAYFSNAITNKDVKDQVVETGTLQLTYTDGPEINIQNMKPGNTITKTITVKNTGSLEAKYNIIWQKLINEITNDEMLIEGTCTSSSGNCDSIESSPISNKSIKKNISIASGVTHTYNLTIIFKETNTSQNYNQGKKFNGILGIEEAKDNEVCSYSGRADVGASFTRGIYTYSYLDFVPTGWGVELTDKDSTDPITETPCVKINDDYVIYMSGMFSESKAVTIDVSSFNTSNVIDMSAMFAGSAATEIKGLDKIDTSNVTSMSGMFSGSKSKSLDLSNFDTSNVTDMGYMFEGTNVDVLDLSSFTLDSIDYDDEKMVSMFSNTTATIGYAKNDDIATRFNNADVTGIPDTLEFTVKQ
;
A
#
# COMPACT_ATOMS: atom_id res chain seq x y z
N MET A 1 -30.49 -45.84 -6.98
CA MET A 1 -29.46 -46.00 -8.04
C MET A 1 -29.27 -44.78 -8.93
N LYS A 2 -30.05 -43.71 -8.76
CA LYS A 2 -29.91 -42.43 -9.51
C LYS A 2 -28.85 -41.47 -8.93
N ASP A 3 -28.64 -41.51 -7.63
CA ASP A 3 -27.78 -40.51 -6.96
C ASP A 3 -26.27 -40.77 -7.09
N LYS A 4 -25.86 -42.02 -7.38
CA LYS A 4 -24.43 -42.34 -7.61
C LYS A 4 -23.88 -41.83 -8.94
N LYS A 5 -24.73 -41.62 -9.96
CA LYS A 5 -24.30 -41.11 -11.27
C LYS A 5 -24.08 -39.60 -11.29
N ILE A 6 -24.80 -38.84 -10.43
CA ILE A 6 -24.66 -37.41 -10.30
C ILE A 6 -23.36 -37.07 -9.58
N ILE A 7 -23.02 -37.79 -8.51
CA ILE A 7 -21.78 -37.61 -7.76
C ILE A 7 -20.56 -37.90 -8.64
N PHE A 8 -20.63 -38.93 -9.50
CA PHE A 8 -19.51 -39.25 -10.41
C PHE A 8 -19.33 -38.21 -11.52
N GLY A 9 -20.40 -37.59 -11.98
CA GLY A 9 -20.34 -36.51 -12.98
C GLY A 9 -19.73 -35.23 -12.42
N ILE A 10 -20.05 -34.87 -11.19
CA ILE A 10 -19.50 -33.69 -10.51
C ILE A 10 -18.02 -33.89 -10.17
N THR A 11 -17.62 -35.09 -9.72
CA THR A 11 -16.22 -35.41 -9.43
C THR A 11 -15.35 -35.42 -10.70
N LEU A 12 -15.89 -35.87 -11.85
CA LEU A 12 -15.16 -35.83 -13.13
C LEU A 12 -15.02 -34.40 -13.66
N ALA A 13 -16.02 -33.53 -13.45
CA ALA A 13 -15.95 -32.13 -13.81
C ALA A 13 -14.87 -31.39 -13.00
N PHE A 14 -14.73 -31.71 -11.71
CA PHE A 14 -13.67 -31.15 -10.86
C PHE A 14 -12.27 -31.65 -11.23
N ILE A 15 -12.13 -32.93 -11.64
CA ILE A 15 -10.84 -33.48 -12.07
C ILE A 15 -10.43 -32.90 -13.43
N PHE A 16 -11.39 -32.61 -14.32
CA PHE A 16 -11.08 -32.01 -15.63
C PHE A 16 -10.72 -30.52 -15.51
N LEU A 17 -11.24 -29.79 -14.51
CA LEU A 17 -10.88 -28.42 -14.19
C LEU A 17 -9.49 -28.30 -13.54
N ALA A 18 -9.05 -29.34 -12.83
CA ALA A 18 -7.72 -29.37 -12.22
C ALA A 18 -6.57 -29.71 -13.19
N SER A 19 -6.87 -30.22 -14.39
CA SER A 19 -5.87 -30.58 -15.40
C SER A 19 -5.58 -29.51 -16.46
N VAL A 20 -6.38 -28.45 -16.49
CA VAL A 20 -6.18 -27.29 -17.36
C VAL A 20 -5.84 -26.15 -16.42
N GLY A 21 -4.58 -25.91 -16.11
CA GLY A 21 -4.08 -24.96 -15.12
C GLY A 21 -4.72 -23.56 -15.16
N PHE A 22 -5.97 -23.47 -14.73
CA PHE A 22 -6.66 -22.20 -14.53
C PHE A 22 -6.33 -21.66 -13.15
N SER A 23 -5.47 -20.65 -13.10
CA SER A 23 -5.40 -19.79 -11.94
C SER A 23 -6.65 -18.91 -11.93
N TYR A 24 -7.62 -19.22 -11.10
CA TYR A 24 -8.72 -18.30 -10.86
C TYR A 24 -8.18 -17.13 -10.04
N ALA A 25 -8.31 -15.93 -10.56
CA ALA A 25 -8.18 -14.73 -9.74
C ALA A 25 -9.34 -14.74 -8.74
N TYR A 26 -9.03 -15.07 -7.49
CA TYR A 26 -9.98 -14.94 -6.39
C TYR A 26 -10.03 -13.46 -6.04
N PHE A 27 -11.10 -12.80 -6.44
CA PHE A 27 -11.43 -11.51 -5.87
C PHE A 27 -11.85 -11.75 -4.43
N SER A 28 -11.10 -11.22 -3.48
CA SER A 28 -11.41 -11.33 -2.06
C SER A 28 -12.47 -10.31 -1.64
N ASN A 29 -13.63 -10.38 -2.29
CA ASN A 29 -14.88 -10.16 -1.60
C ASN A 29 -15.53 -11.53 -1.60
N ALA A 30 -15.30 -12.28 -0.53
CA ALA A 30 -16.00 -13.51 -0.30
C ALA A 30 -17.46 -13.17 -0.15
N ILE A 31 -18.19 -13.24 -1.27
CA ILE A 31 -19.61 -13.57 -1.19
C ILE A 31 -19.60 -15.04 -0.77
N THR A 32 -19.58 -15.27 0.53
CA THR A 32 -19.90 -16.56 1.11
C THR A 32 -21.40 -16.76 0.90
N ASN A 33 -21.75 -17.29 -0.25
CA ASN A 33 -23.11 -17.72 -0.52
C ASN A 33 -23.33 -19.17 -0.12
N LYS A 34 -23.92 -19.32 1.04
CA LYS A 34 -24.96 -20.33 1.21
C LYS A 34 -26.26 -19.69 0.74
N ASP A 35 -26.87 -20.34 -0.26
CA ASP A 35 -28.23 -20.08 -0.74
C ASP A 35 -28.51 -18.72 -1.40
N VAL A 36 -28.15 -18.59 -2.69
CA VAL A 36 -28.82 -17.63 -3.57
C VAL A 36 -29.31 -18.33 -4.82
N LYS A 37 -30.62 -18.50 -4.86
CA LYS A 37 -31.36 -18.62 -6.09
C LYS A 37 -31.48 -17.22 -6.71
N ASP A 38 -31.01 -17.10 -7.96
CA ASP A 38 -31.32 -16.06 -8.93
C ASP A 38 -31.71 -14.68 -8.35
N GLN A 39 -30.73 -13.91 -7.92
CA GLN A 39 -30.88 -12.46 -7.89
C GLN A 39 -30.05 -11.87 -9.03
N VAL A 40 -30.73 -11.58 -10.13
CA VAL A 40 -30.24 -10.64 -11.13
C VAL A 40 -30.30 -9.26 -10.48
N VAL A 41 -29.22 -8.82 -9.91
CA VAL A 41 -29.02 -7.39 -9.62
C VAL A 41 -28.52 -6.82 -10.93
N GLU A 42 -29.35 -6.04 -11.61
CA GLU A 42 -28.99 -5.25 -12.80
C GLU A 42 -28.12 -4.05 -12.43
N THR A 43 -27.01 -4.29 -11.78
CA THR A 43 -25.86 -3.41 -11.74
C THR A 43 -24.74 -4.16 -12.44
N GLY A 44 -24.13 -3.54 -13.45
CA GLY A 44 -23.13 -4.18 -14.27
C GLY A 44 -22.15 -5.00 -13.45
N THR A 45 -22.08 -6.30 -13.73
CA THR A 45 -21.18 -7.19 -12.99
C THR A 45 -19.78 -6.98 -13.50
N LEU A 46 -18.88 -6.65 -12.57
CA LEU A 46 -17.45 -6.68 -12.83
C LEU A 46 -17.01 -8.16 -12.91
N GLN A 47 -16.53 -8.59 -14.07
CA GLN A 47 -16.03 -9.93 -14.25
C GLN A 47 -14.73 -9.90 -15.07
N LEU A 48 -13.63 -10.22 -14.40
CA LEU A 48 -12.33 -10.37 -15.06
C LEU A 48 -11.93 -11.84 -15.10
N THR A 49 -11.55 -12.31 -16.28
CA THR A 49 -10.96 -13.63 -16.47
C THR A 49 -9.47 -13.48 -16.72
N TYR A 50 -8.66 -14.15 -15.92
CA TYR A 50 -7.21 -14.21 -16.05
C TYR A 50 -6.81 -15.58 -16.55
N THR A 51 -5.93 -15.61 -17.54
CA THR A 51 -5.32 -16.85 -18.04
C THR A 51 -3.81 -16.74 -17.91
N ASP A 52 -3.23 -17.70 -17.20
CA ASP A 52 -1.80 -17.79 -16.94
C ASP A 52 -1.19 -19.01 -17.65
N GLY A 53 0.09 -18.89 -17.98
CA GLY A 53 0.92 -20.01 -18.40
C GLY A 53 1.49 -20.79 -17.19
N PRO A 54 2.42 -21.73 -17.41
CA PRO A 54 3.03 -22.51 -16.34
C PRO A 54 3.75 -21.63 -15.31
N GLU A 55 3.89 -22.14 -14.08
CA GLU A 55 4.63 -21.49 -12.99
C GLU A 55 6.05 -21.12 -13.44
N ILE A 56 6.49 -19.92 -13.06
CA ILE A 56 7.86 -19.48 -13.26
C ILE A 56 8.69 -20.08 -12.13
N ASN A 57 9.35 -21.20 -12.43
CA ASN A 57 10.28 -21.84 -11.51
C ASN A 57 11.67 -21.88 -12.17
N ILE A 58 12.56 -21.04 -11.67
CA ILE A 58 13.89 -20.87 -12.25
C ILE A 58 14.91 -21.56 -11.36
N GLN A 59 15.36 -22.71 -11.81
CA GLN A 59 16.54 -23.35 -11.27
C GLN A 59 17.70 -23.15 -12.26
N ASN A 60 18.86 -22.72 -11.75
CA ASN A 60 20.10 -22.51 -12.54
C ASN A 60 20.06 -21.36 -13.57
N MET A 61 19.26 -20.31 -13.36
CA MET A 61 19.34 -19.10 -14.17
C MET A 61 20.69 -18.41 -13.96
N LYS A 62 21.29 -17.95 -15.06
CA LYS A 62 22.57 -17.21 -15.06
C LYS A 62 22.30 -15.76 -15.41
N PRO A 63 23.15 -14.81 -14.94
CA PRO A 63 23.11 -13.44 -15.45
C PRO A 63 23.06 -13.42 -16.98
N GLY A 64 22.25 -12.51 -17.53
CA GLY A 64 21.95 -12.43 -18.98
C GLY A 64 20.82 -13.36 -19.47
N ASN A 65 20.33 -14.29 -18.66
CA ASN A 65 19.19 -15.11 -19.05
C ASN A 65 17.86 -14.38 -18.91
N THR A 66 16.93 -14.74 -19.78
CA THR A 66 15.55 -14.21 -19.80
C THR A 66 14.54 -15.35 -19.83
N ILE A 67 13.36 -15.09 -19.27
CA ILE A 67 12.20 -15.98 -19.40
C ILE A 67 11.02 -15.13 -19.86
N THR A 68 10.30 -15.63 -20.85
CA THR A 68 9.09 -15.01 -21.38
C THR A 68 7.86 -15.72 -20.87
N LYS A 69 6.81 -14.95 -20.59
CA LYS A 69 5.50 -15.45 -20.17
C LYS A 69 4.38 -14.62 -20.78
N THR A 70 3.40 -15.27 -21.37
CA THR A 70 2.21 -14.59 -21.88
C THR A 70 1.07 -14.77 -20.90
N ILE A 71 0.40 -13.67 -20.51
CA ILE A 71 -0.82 -13.67 -19.73
C ILE A 71 -1.91 -12.91 -20.45
N THR A 72 -3.16 -13.27 -20.22
CA THR A 72 -4.32 -12.55 -20.75
C THR A 72 -5.28 -12.17 -19.64
N VAL A 73 -5.84 -10.96 -19.74
CA VAL A 73 -6.89 -10.45 -18.88
C VAL A 73 -8.06 -10.05 -19.75
N LYS A 74 -9.23 -10.63 -19.54
CA LYS A 74 -10.45 -10.31 -20.28
C LYS A 74 -11.50 -9.77 -19.32
N ASN A 75 -12.07 -8.63 -19.66
CA ASN A 75 -13.26 -8.13 -18.99
C ASN A 75 -14.50 -8.79 -19.63
N THR A 76 -15.15 -9.68 -18.90
CA THR A 76 -16.40 -10.34 -19.31
C THR A 76 -17.64 -9.68 -18.70
N GLY A 77 -17.45 -8.66 -17.87
CA GLY A 77 -18.51 -7.83 -17.29
C GLY A 77 -19.08 -6.84 -18.30
N SER A 78 -20.16 -6.19 -17.91
CA SER A 78 -20.86 -5.17 -18.73
C SER A 78 -20.33 -3.75 -18.55
N LEU A 79 -19.47 -3.52 -17.55
CA LEU A 79 -18.86 -2.22 -17.24
C LEU A 79 -17.35 -2.25 -17.47
N GLU A 80 -16.76 -1.06 -17.58
CA GLU A 80 -15.31 -0.90 -17.50
C GLU A 80 -14.83 -1.41 -16.14
N ALA A 81 -13.70 -2.12 -16.16
CA ALA A 81 -13.04 -2.63 -14.97
C ALA A 81 -11.63 -2.05 -14.87
N LYS A 82 -11.10 -2.02 -13.66
CA LYS A 82 -9.67 -1.76 -13.43
C LYS A 82 -9.03 -2.93 -12.69
N TYR A 83 -7.78 -3.20 -12.98
CA TYR A 83 -7.03 -4.29 -12.34
C TYR A 83 -5.57 -3.94 -12.17
N ASN A 84 -4.94 -4.63 -11.22
CA ASN A 84 -3.49 -4.63 -11.02
C ASN A 84 -2.92 -5.97 -11.48
N ILE A 85 -1.72 -5.94 -12.04
CA ILE A 85 -0.90 -7.15 -12.25
C ILE A 85 0.03 -7.28 -11.05
N ILE A 86 0.00 -8.45 -10.41
CA ILE A 86 0.71 -8.70 -9.16
C ILE A 86 1.45 -10.03 -9.18
N TRP A 87 2.40 -10.18 -8.26
CA TRP A 87 2.89 -11.47 -7.81
C TRP A 87 1.95 -12.00 -6.71
N GLN A 88 1.21 -13.06 -6.99
CA GLN A 88 0.42 -13.76 -5.95
C GLN A 88 1.35 -14.45 -4.94
N LYS A 89 2.46 -14.96 -5.45
CA LYS A 89 3.55 -15.51 -4.66
C LYS A 89 4.87 -15.04 -5.28
N LEU A 90 5.78 -14.60 -4.45
CA LEU A 90 7.11 -14.19 -4.88
C LEU A 90 8.15 -14.68 -3.87
N ILE A 91 9.15 -15.40 -4.36
CA ILE A 91 10.40 -15.67 -3.67
C ILE A 91 11.50 -15.11 -4.56
N ASN A 92 12.10 -14.01 -4.16
CA ASN A 92 13.23 -13.40 -4.85
C ASN A 92 14.39 -13.27 -3.86
N GLU A 93 15.33 -14.19 -3.95
CA GLU A 93 16.56 -14.17 -3.15
C GLU A 93 17.71 -13.43 -3.87
N ILE A 94 17.49 -13.04 -5.13
CA ILE A 94 18.47 -12.31 -5.94
C ILE A 94 18.56 -10.86 -5.43
N THR A 95 19.75 -10.40 -5.16
CA THR A 95 20.03 -9.08 -4.59
C THR A 95 20.44 -8.06 -5.64
N ASN A 96 20.58 -6.79 -5.22
CA ASN A 96 21.03 -5.66 -6.03
C ASN A 96 20.11 -5.33 -7.21
N ASP A 97 18.80 -5.57 -7.04
CA ASP A 97 17.79 -5.29 -8.06
C ASP A 97 18.11 -5.89 -9.44
N GLU A 98 18.77 -7.04 -9.43
CA GLU A 98 19.23 -7.71 -10.66
C GLU A 98 18.16 -8.58 -11.32
N MET A 99 17.04 -8.86 -10.65
CA MET A 99 15.87 -9.44 -11.29
C MET A 99 14.94 -8.34 -11.76
N LEU A 100 14.73 -8.25 -13.07
CA LEU A 100 13.88 -7.25 -13.71
C LEU A 100 12.66 -7.94 -14.35
N ILE A 101 11.58 -7.17 -14.47
CA ILE A 101 10.41 -7.52 -15.27
C ILE A 101 10.07 -6.38 -16.22
N GLU A 102 9.74 -6.72 -17.46
CA GLU A 102 9.19 -5.82 -18.45
C GLU A 102 8.13 -6.54 -19.28
N GLY A 103 7.36 -5.83 -20.07
CA GLY A 103 6.40 -6.49 -20.94
C GLY A 103 5.71 -5.56 -21.91
N THR A 104 5.33 -6.13 -23.05
CA THR A 104 4.48 -5.46 -24.03
C THR A 104 3.03 -5.84 -23.82
N CYS A 105 2.12 -4.89 -24.03
CA CYS A 105 0.68 -5.12 -24.00
C CYS A 105 0.08 -4.97 -25.39
N THR A 106 -0.84 -5.87 -25.73
CA THR A 106 -1.74 -5.73 -26.88
C THR A 106 -3.18 -5.85 -26.41
N SER A 107 -4.05 -4.98 -26.94
CA SER A 107 -5.48 -4.97 -26.62
C SER A 107 -6.30 -5.44 -27.81
N SER A 108 -7.37 -6.19 -27.56
CA SER A 108 -8.33 -6.57 -28.63
C SER A 108 -9.13 -5.36 -29.15
N SER A 109 -9.20 -4.27 -28.38
CA SER A 109 -9.79 -2.98 -28.76
C SER A 109 -9.24 -1.87 -27.90
N GLY A 110 -8.91 -0.74 -28.50
CA GLY A 110 -8.28 0.37 -27.80
C GLY A 110 -6.80 0.12 -27.49
N ASN A 111 -6.27 0.93 -26.58
CA ASN A 111 -4.87 0.87 -26.15
C ASN A 111 -4.75 0.11 -24.82
N CYS A 112 -3.59 -0.47 -24.58
CA CYS A 112 -3.17 -0.88 -23.25
C CYS A 112 -1.69 -0.55 -23.03
N ASP A 113 -1.33 -0.28 -21.78
CA ASP A 113 0.01 0.17 -21.44
C ASP A 113 0.96 -1.01 -21.25
N SER A 114 2.12 -0.93 -21.86
CA SER A 114 3.24 -1.83 -21.62
C SER A 114 3.80 -1.67 -20.19
N ILE A 115 4.55 -2.65 -19.74
CA ILE A 115 5.26 -2.64 -18.47
C ILE A 115 6.70 -2.26 -18.76
N GLU A 116 7.13 -1.13 -18.23
CA GLU A 116 8.52 -0.70 -18.34
C GLU A 116 9.43 -1.59 -17.50
N SER A 117 10.69 -1.71 -17.94
CA SER A 117 11.69 -2.53 -17.24
C SER A 117 11.93 -2.00 -15.83
N SER A 118 11.64 -2.83 -14.83
CA SER A 118 11.76 -2.46 -13.42
C SER A 118 12.23 -3.64 -12.57
N PRO A 119 12.94 -3.37 -11.44
CA PRO A 119 13.31 -4.40 -10.50
C PRO A 119 12.10 -5.12 -9.89
N ILE A 120 12.25 -6.44 -9.71
CA ILE A 120 11.25 -7.25 -9.02
C ILE A 120 11.50 -7.16 -7.51
N SER A 121 11.00 -6.09 -6.89
CA SER A 121 11.24 -5.80 -5.47
C SER A 121 10.00 -5.94 -4.60
N ASN A 122 8.80 -5.90 -5.18
CA ASN A 122 7.55 -5.91 -4.43
C ASN A 122 6.43 -6.69 -5.15
N LYS A 123 5.31 -6.85 -4.46
CA LYS A 123 4.16 -7.63 -4.94
C LYS A 123 3.52 -7.06 -6.21
N SER A 124 3.52 -5.75 -6.38
CA SER A 124 2.82 -5.09 -7.51
C SER A 124 3.74 -4.92 -8.70
N ILE A 125 3.26 -5.29 -9.89
CA ILE A 125 3.97 -5.15 -11.16
C ILE A 125 3.45 -3.92 -11.91
N LYS A 126 2.13 -3.79 -12.07
CA LYS A 126 1.47 -2.64 -12.67
C LYS A 126 0.11 -2.43 -12.06
N LYS A 127 -0.24 -1.17 -11.76
CA LYS A 127 -1.47 -0.80 -11.06
C LYS A 127 -2.43 -0.03 -11.96
N ASN A 128 -3.72 -0.04 -11.57
CA ASN A 128 -4.78 0.81 -12.11
C ASN A 128 -4.98 0.69 -13.63
N ILE A 129 -4.89 -0.51 -14.17
CA ILE A 129 -5.05 -0.76 -15.61
C ILE A 129 -6.53 -0.83 -15.92
N SER A 130 -7.05 0.14 -16.70
CA SER A 130 -8.43 0.14 -17.18
C SER A 130 -8.62 -0.86 -18.33
N ILE A 131 -9.75 -1.57 -18.31
CA ILE A 131 -10.14 -2.48 -19.37
C ILE A 131 -11.66 -2.37 -19.64
N ALA A 132 -12.03 -1.95 -20.84
CA ALA A 132 -13.43 -1.80 -21.20
C ALA A 132 -14.16 -3.16 -21.25
N SER A 133 -15.48 -3.12 -21.16
CA SER A 133 -16.33 -4.32 -21.29
C SER A 133 -16.04 -5.08 -22.60
N GLY A 134 -15.89 -6.39 -22.52
CA GLY A 134 -15.63 -7.29 -23.66
C GLY A 134 -14.18 -7.28 -24.17
N VAL A 135 -13.33 -6.38 -23.69
CA VAL A 135 -11.94 -6.23 -24.15
C VAL A 135 -11.03 -7.29 -23.51
N THR A 136 -10.00 -7.67 -24.24
CA THR A 136 -8.93 -8.57 -23.77
C THR A 136 -7.59 -7.84 -23.90
N HIS A 137 -6.82 -7.79 -22.81
CA HIS A 137 -5.43 -7.39 -22.79
C HIS A 137 -4.54 -8.64 -22.80
N THR A 138 -3.53 -8.65 -23.64
CA THR A 138 -2.52 -9.73 -23.72
C THR A 138 -1.15 -9.12 -23.42
N TYR A 139 -0.51 -9.60 -22.37
CA TYR A 139 0.84 -9.21 -22.00
C TYR A 139 1.83 -10.30 -22.36
N ASN A 140 2.89 -9.91 -23.06
CA ASN A 140 4.09 -10.72 -23.24
C ASN A 140 5.15 -10.18 -22.28
N LEU A 141 5.31 -10.86 -21.14
CA LEU A 141 6.21 -10.48 -20.08
C LEU A 141 7.58 -11.12 -20.28
N THR A 142 8.64 -10.39 -19.96
CA THR A 142 10.01 -10.89 -19.93
C THR A 142 10.57 -10.66 -18.53
N ILE A 143 11.02 -11.74 -17.91
CA ILE A 143 11.76 -11.71 -16.63
C ILE A 143 13.22 -11.86 -16.96
N ILE A 144 14.04 -10.97 -16.48
CA ILE A 144 15.45 -10.81 -16.85
C ILE A 144 16.32 -10.93 -15.62
N PHE A 145 17.30 -11.84 -15.63
CA PHE A 145 18.39 -11.76 -14.69
C PHE A 145 19.49 -10.89 -15.33
N LYS A 146 19.58 -9.65 -14.84
CA LYS A 146 20.47 -8.64 -15.41
C LYS A 146 21.94 -9.07 -15.38
N GLU A 147 22.65 -8.92 -16.50
CA GLU A 147 24.11 -9.02 -16.57
C GLU A 147 24.74 -7.66 -16.23
N THR A 148 25.65 -7.65 -15.26
CA THR A 148 26.30 -6.41 -14.78
C THR A 148 27.72 -6.24 -15.30
N ASN A 149 28.26 -7.22 -16.05
CA ASN A 149 29.67 -7.27 -16.48
C ASN A 149 30.67 -7.26 -15.32
N THR A 150 30.21 -7.58 -14.11
CA THR A 150 31.02 -7.76 -12.91
C THR A 150 30.72 -9.10 -12.26
N SER A 151 31.52 -9.53 -11.29
CA SER A 151 31.24 -10.81 -10.61
C SER A 151 29.93 -10.74 -9.84
N GLN A 152 28.98 -11.61 -10.16
CA GLN A 152 27.69 -11.78 -9.49
C GLN A 152 27.63 -13.07 -8.65
N ASN A 153 28.79 -13.58 -8.20
CA ASN A 153 28.89 -14.82 -7.41
C ASN A 153 28.09 -14.76 -6.10
N TYR A 154 27.77 -13.57 -5.58
CA TYR A 154 26.91 -13.37 -4.42
C TYR A 154 25.47 -13.85 -4.63
N ASN A 155 25.06 -14.03 -5.88
CA ASN A 155 23.75 -14.59 -6.24
C ASN A 155 23.81 -16.10 -6.57
N GLN A 156 24.98 -16.73 -6.46
CA GLN A 156 25.11 -18.17 -6.72
C GLN A 156 24.29 -19.00 -5.72
N GLY A 157 23.47 -19.92 -6.22
CA GLY A 157 22.62 -20.79 -5.41
C GLY A 157 21.34 -20.16 -4.89
N LYS A 158 21.12 -18.86 -5.13
CA LYS A 158 19.89 -18.17 -4.78
C LYS A 158 18.73 -18.54 -5.73
N LYS A 159 17.52 -18.36 -5.25
CA LYS A 159 16.30 -18.79 -5.92
C LYS A 159 15.45 -17.61 -6.35
N PHE A 160 14.79 -17.79 -7.48
CA PHE A 160 13.66 -16.97 -7.89
C PHE A 160 12.48 -17.88 -8.22
N ASN A 161 11.33 -17.60 -7.64
CA ASN A 161 10.07 -18.29 -7.94
C ASN A 161 8.93 -17.27 -7.84
N GLY A 162 8.04 -17.27 -8.82
CA GLY A 162 6.94 -16.34 -8.86
C GLY A 162 5.69 -16.92 -9.51
N ILE A 163 4.55 -16.62 -8.91
CA ILE A 163 3.23 -16.86 -9.49
C ILE A 163 2.62 -15.51 -9.78
N LEU A 164 2.36 -15.23 -11.05
CA LEU A 164 1.66 -14.02 -11.49
C LEU A 164 0.16 -14.15 -11.24
N GLY A 165 -0.49 -13.02 -11.12
CA GLY A 165 -1.94 -12.95 -11.01
C GLY A 165 -2.43 -11.54 -11.23
N ILE A 166 -3.73 -11.38 -11.13
CA ILE A 166 -4.37 -10.07 -11.09
C ILE A 166 -5.16 -9.93 -9.79
N GLU A 167 -5.32 -8.70 -9.36
CA GLU A 167 -6.30 -8.32 -8.37
C GLU A 167 -7.14 -7.18 -8.94
N GLU A 168 -8.37 -7.05 -8.48
CA GLU A 168 -9.19 -5.89 -8.83
C GLU A 168 -8.47 -4.64 -8.32
N ALA A 169 -8.18 -3.69 -9.24
CA ALA A 169 -7.85 -2.36 -8.81
C ALA A 169 -9.15 -1.75 -8.29
N LYS A 170 -9.35 -1.81 -7.01
CA LYS A 170 -10.50 -1.19 -6.39
C LYS A 170 -10.39 0.30 -6.68
N ASP A 171 -11.40 0.86 -7.36
CA ASP A 171 -11.63 2.31 -7.39
C ASP A 171 -12.04 2.77 -5.97
N ASN A 172 -11.25 2.39 -4.96
CA ASN A 172 -11.36 2.96 -3.63
C ASN A 172 -10.89 4.41 -3.63
N GLU A 173 -10.39 4.89 -4.76
CA GLU A 173 -9.85 6.24 -4.87
C GLU A 173 -10.93 7.31 -5.03
N VAL A 174 -12.09 6.98 -5.62
CA VAL A 174 -13.18 7.97 -5.81
C VAL A 174 -14.46 7.45 -5.17
N CYS A 175 -14.98 8.26 -4.26
CA CYS A 175 -16.27 8.01 -3.63
C CYS A 175 -17.31 9.02 -4.10
N SER A 176 -18.56 8.58 -4.17
CA SER A 176 -19.67 9.48 -4.51
C SER A 176 -20.35 9.99 -3.25
N TYR A 177 -20.55 11.29 -3.19
CA TYR A 177 -21.38 11.96 -2.20
C TYR A 177 -22.47 12.74 -2.91
N SER A 178 -23.73 12.47 -2.58
CA SER A 178 -24.90 13.09 -3.25
C SER A 178 -25.29 14.45 -2.67
N GLY A 179 -24.73 14.82 -1.52
CA GLY A 179 -24.92 16.12 -0.91
C GLY A 179 -24.04 17.20 -1.52
N ARG A 180 -24.18 18.42 -1.01
CA ARG A 180 -23.24 19.51 -1.31
C ARG A 180 -22.01 19.38 -0.42
N ALA A 181 -20.83 19.53 -1.00
CA ALA A 181 -19.56 19.61 -0.27
C ALA A 181 -19.45 21.01 0.34
N ASP A 182 -19.90 21.15 1.58
CA ASP A 182 -19.76 22.35 2.40
C ASP A 182 -19.47 21.97 3.85
N VAL A 183 -19.03 22.95 4.63
CA VAL A 183 -18.64 22.75 6.04
C VAL A 183 -19.77 22.07 6.82
N GLY A 184 -19.42 20.94 7.47
CA GLY A 184 -20.35 20.08 8.19
C GLY A 184 -20.99 18.96 7.36
N ALA A 185 -20.72 18.88 6.04
CA ALA A 185 -21.09 17.71 5.26
C ALA A 185 -20.30 16.49 5.74
N SER A 186 -20.99 15.35 5.91
CA SER A 186 -20.36 14.12 6.36
C SER A 186 -21.10 12.90 5.84
N PHE A 187 -20.38 11.80 5.63
CA PHE A 187 -20.94 10.49 5.30
C PHE A 187 -19.98 9.38 5.68
N THR A 188 -20.52 8.16 5.79
CA THR A 188 -19.71 6.96 6.10
C THR A 188 -19.64 6.04 4.90
N ARG A 189 -18.46 5.49 4.62
CA ARG A 189 -18.25 4.43 3.63
C ARG A 189 -17.25 3.42 4.16
N GLY A 190 -17.64 2.13 4.18
CA GLY A 190 -16.82 1.09 4.78
C GLY A 190 -16.58 1.39 6.26
N ILE A 191 -15.35 1.31 6.68
CA ILE A 191 -14.93 1.58 8.06
C ILE A 191 -14.61 3.06 8.33
N TYR A 192 -14.79 3.93 7.34
CA TYR A 192 -14.37 5.34 7.40
C TYR A 192 -15.55 6.31 7.38
N THR A 193 -15.41 7.37 8.17
CA THR A 193 -16.26 8.57 8.11
C THR A 193 -15.48 9.69 7.43
N TYR A 194 -16.11 10.34 6.46
CA TYR A 194 -15.57 11.48 5.72
C TYR A 194 -16.33 12.73 6.13
N SER A 195 -15.61 13.80 6.43
CA SER A 195 -16.17 15.08 6.84
C SER A 195 -15.52 16.22 6.07
N TYR A 196 -16.35 17.18 5.60
CA TYR A 196 -15.85 18.39 4.95
C TYR A 196 -15.50 19.42 6.02
N LEU A 197 -14.22 19.74 6.17
CA LEU A 197 -13.67 20.49 7.28
C LEU A 197 -13.44 21.96 6.94
N ASP A 198 -13.66 22.84 7.93
CA ASP A 198 -13.42 24.29 7.87
C ASP A 198 -11.97 24.64 8.26
N PHE A 199 -11.03 23.88 7.73
CA PHE A 199 -9.60 24.19 7.88
C PHE A 199 -9.14 25.04 6.67
N VAL A 200 -7.93 25.54 6.69
CA VAL A 200 -7.36 26.30 5.58
C VAL A 200 -6.23 25.49 4.95
N PRO A 201 -6.43 25.01 3.72
CA PRO A 201 -7.63 25.09 2.87
C PRO A 201 -8.80 24.25 3.40
N THR A 202 -10.06 24.63 3.09
CA THR A 202 -11.23 23.77 3.34
C THR A 202 -11.15 22.52 2.46
N GLY A 203 -11.60 21.36 2.98
CA GLY A 203 -11.57 20.13 2.22
C GLY A 203 -12.04 18.91 2.99
N TRP A 204 -12.01 17.76 2.32
CA TRP A 204 -12.41 16.49 2.93
C TRP A 204 -11.31 15.94 3.85
N GLY A 205 -11.75 15.54 5.05
CA GLY A 205 -10.99 14.72 5.98
C GLY A 205 -11.56 13.32 6.08
N VAL A 206 -10.76 12.39 6.61
CA VAL A 206 -11.15 10.99 6.84
C VAL A 206 -10.68 10.50 8.19
N GLU A 207 -11.57 9.76 8.89
CA GLU A 207 -11.25 9.07 10.14
C GLU A 207 -11.95 7.72 10.23
N LEU A 208 -11.52 6.86 11.17
CA LEU A 208 -12.23 5.62 11.49
C LEU A 208 -13.59 5.94 12.09
N THR A 209 -14.62 5.24 11.60
CA THR A 209 -15.98 5.31 12.17
C THR A 209 -16.07 4.64 13.54
N ASP A 210 -15.38 3.50 13.69
CA ASP A 210 -15.32 2.74 14.95
C ASP A 210 -13.86 2.55 15.37
N LYS A 211 -13.45 3.30 16.39
CA LYS A 211 -12.10 3.23 16.97
C LYS A 211 -11.96 2.14 18.04
N ASP A 212 -13.07 1.55 18.48
CA ASP A 212 -13.08 0.51 19.52
C ASP A 212 -12.93 -0.91 18.94
N SER A 213 -13.11 -1.09 17.62
CA SER A 213 -12.84 -2.37 16.98
C SER A 213 -11.37 -2.77 17.12
N THR A 214 -11.15 -4.05 17.47
CA THR A 214 -9.80 -4.65 17.55
C THR A 214 -9.38 -5.34 16.25
N ASP A 215 -10.25 -5.37 15.25
CA ASP A 215 -9.98 -6.01 13.97
C ASP A 215 -8.81 -5.32 13.23
N PRO A 216 -7.99 -6.07 12.50
CA PRO A 216 -6.97 -5.49 11.64
C PRO A 216 -7.56 -4.55 10.59
N ILE A 217 -6.97 -3.37 10.46
CA ILE A 217 -7.35 -2.38 9.44
C ILE A 217 -6.55 -2.66 8.17
N THR A 218 -7.25 -3.00 7.09
CA THR A 218 -6.69 -3.30 5.77
C THR A 218 -7.46 -2.59 4.64
N GLU A 219 -8.58 -1.94 4.95
CA GLU A 219 -9.41 -1.23 3.98
C GLU A 219 -8.76 0.12 3.63
N THR A 220 -8.80 0.47 2.35
CA THR A 220 -8.22 1.71 1.82
C THR A 220 -9.27 2.81 1.81
N PRO A 221 -8.98 4.02 2.29
CA PRO A 221 -9.90 5.14 2.23
C PRO A 221 -10.07 5.68 0.81
N CYS A 222 -11.13 6.47 0.60
CA CYS A 222 -11.29 7.24 -0.63
C CYS A 222 -10.19 8.31 -0.74
N VAL A 223 -9.65 8.48 -1.93
CA VAL A 223 -8.70 9.57 -2.24
C VAL A 223 -9.42 10.84 -2.71
N LYS A 224 -10.57 10.63 -3.36
CA LYS A 224 -11.46 11.69 -3.81
C LYS A 224 -12.90 11.44 -3.37
N ILE A 225 -13.62 12.51 -3.15
CA ILE A 225 -15.06 12.51 -2.96
C ILE A 225 -15.65 13.39 -4.05
N ASN A 226 -16.31 12.75 -5.03
CA ASN A 226 -16.62 13.35 -6.32
C ASN A 226 -15.33 13.84 -7.00
N ASP A 227 -15.19 15.16 -7.20
CA ASP A 227 -14.01 15.76 -7.82
C ASP A 227 -12.98 16.31 -6.82
N ASP A 228 -13.33 16.36 -5.53
CA ASP A 228 -12.49 16.94 -4.47
C ASP A 228 -11.61 15.89 -3.80
N TYR A 229 -10.33 16.19 -3.60
CA TYR A 229 -9.42 15.30 -2.88
C TYR A 229 -9.69 15.25 -1.39
N VAL A 230 -9.43 14.09 -0.78
CA VAL A 230 -9.23 13.95 0.67
C VAL A 230 -7.84 14.48 0.98
N ILE A 231 -7.77 15.56 1.75
CA ILE A 231 -6.52 16.26 2.06
C ILE A 231 -6.15 16.21 3.54
N TYR A 232 -7.07 15.77 4.41
CA TYR A 232 -6.85 15.65 5.85
C TYR A 232 -6.96 14.18 6.30
N MET A 233 -5.88 13.66 6.88
CA MET A 233 -5.84 12.36 7.58
C MET A 233 -5.47 12.55 9.06
N SER A 234 -5.67 13.79 9.56
CA SER A 234 -5.37 14.09 10.97
C SER A 234 -6.26 13.27 11.90
N GLY A 235 -5.65 12.62 12.90
CA GLY A 235 -6.36 11.79 13.87
C GLY A 235 -7.02 10.54 13.30
N MET A 236 -6.75 10.15 12.05
CA MET A 236 -7.46 9.08 11.34
C MET A 236 -7.55 7.78 12.16
N PHE A 237 -6.45 7.34 12.75
CA PHE A 237 -6.34 6.14 13.60
C PHE A 237 -6.05 6.48 15.06
N SER A 238 -6.27 7.73 15.46
CA SER A 238 -6.03 8.17 16.86
C SER A 238 -6.90 7.37 17.81
N GLU A 239 -6.30 6.85 18.90
CA GLU A 239 -6.94 6.04 19.93
C GLU A 239 -7.57 4.73 19.42
N SER A 240 -7.28 4.29 18.18
CA SER A 240 -7.77 3.05 17.62
C SER A 240 -7.33 1.84 18.45
N LYS A 241 -8.24 0.89 18.67
CA LYS A 241 -7.97 -0.38 19.35
C LYS A 241 -7.54 -1.50 18.39
N ALA A 242 -7.49 -1.23 17.08
CA ALA A 242 -7.04 -2.20 16.08
C ALA A 242 -5.66 -2.77 16.43
N VAL A 243 -5.49 -4.08 16.26
CA VAL A 243 -4.21 -4.76 16.60
C VAL A 243 -3.13 -4.53 15.54
N THR A 244 -3.54 -4.28 14.29
CA THR A 244 -2.65 -4.00 13.16
C THR A 244 -3.30 -2.96 12.25
N ILE A 245 -2.51 -2.05 11.70
CA ILE A 245 -2.97 -1.08 10.69
C ILE A 245 -2.08 -1.25 9.46
N ASP A 246 -2.70 -1.51 8.29
CA ASP A 246 -2.00 -1.64 7.02
C ASP A 246 -2.34 -0.47 6.09
N VAL A 247 -1.39 0.44 5.92
CA VAL A 247 -1.49 1.62 5.05
C VAL A 247 -0.74 1.44 3.73
N SER A 248 -0.26 0.24 3.41
CA SER A 248 0.58 -0.03 2.24
C SER A 248 -0.10 0.24 0.89
N SER A 249 -1.44 0.30 0.88
CA SER A 249 -2.25 0.60 -0.32
C SER A 249 -2.83 2.02 -0.32
N PHE A 250 -2.50 2.85 0.67
CA PHE A 250 -3.04 4.21 0.74
C PHE A 250 -2.38 5.11 -0.31
N ASN A 251 -3.20 5.92 -0.96
CA ASN A 251 -2.71 7.02 -1.80
C ASN A 251 -2.82 8.32 -1.00
N THR A 252 -1.70 8.84 -0.57
CA THR A 252 -1.60 10.04 0.29
C THR A 252 -1.02 11.24 -0.45
N SER A 253 -0.84 11.15 -1.77
CA SER A 253 -0.17 12.18 -2.57
C SER A 253 -0.82 13.57 -2.54
N ASN A 254 -2.07 13.68 -2.09
CA ASN A 254 -2.77 14.96 -1.93
C ASN A 254 -2.99 15.35 -0.45
N VAL A 255 -2.50 14.54 0.48
CA VAL A 255 -2.68 14.80 1.91
C VAL A 255 -1.73 15.89 2.36
N ILE A 256 -2.26 16.89 3.06
CA ILE A 256 -1.50 18.03 3.59
C ILE A 256 -1.35 18.00 5.10
N ASP A 257 -2.18 17.22 5.81
CA ASP A 257 -2.15 17.12 7.26
C ASP A 257 -2.31 15.66 7.71
N MET A 258 -1.28 15.17 8.41
CA MET A 258 -1.22 13.85 9.05
C MET A 258 -1.04 13.97 10.56
N SER A 259 -1.37 15.13 11.15
CA SER A 259 -1.23 15.33 12.58
C SER A 259 -2.04 14.31 13.38
N ALA A 260 -1.45 13.80 14.45
CA ALA A 260 -2.04 12.79 15.33
C ALA A 260 -2.59 11.53 14.63
N MET A 261 -2.17 11.22 13.36
CA MET A 261 -2.76 10.15 12.57
C MET A 261 -2.80 8.80 13.29
N PHE A 262 -1.76 8.46 14.05
CA PHE A 262 -1.65 7.23 14.85
C PHE A 262 -1.52 7.50 16.35
N ALA A 263 -1.92 8.69 16.83
CA ALA A 263 -1.77 9.07 18.22
C ALA A 263 -2.58 8.13 19.15
N GLY A 264 -1.94 7.58 20.17
CA GLY A 264 -2.59 6.66 21.13
C GLY A 264 -3.05 5.33 20.52
N SER A 265 -2.75 5.04 19.26
CA SER A 265 -3.14 3.79 18.60
C SER A 265 -2.60 2.57 19.35
N ALA A 266 -3.47 1.56 19.56
CA ALA A 266 -3.10 0.29 20.20
C ALA A 266 -2.38 -0.67 19.24
N ALA A 267 -2.29 -0.35 17.94
CA ALA A 267 -1.63 -1.20 16.95
C ALA A 267 -0.16 -1.44 17.30
N THR A 268 0.21 -2.72 17.43
CA THR A 268 1.60 -3.12 17.69
C THR A 268 2.42 -3.19 16.40
N GLU A 269 1.75 -3.14 15.24
CA GLU A 269 2.36 -3.13 13.92
C GLU A 269 1.58 -2.18 13.01
N ILE A 270 2.30 -1.23 12.39
CA ILE A 270 1.80 -0.36 11.32
C ILE A 270 2.58 -0.72 10.06
N LYS A 271 1.89 -1.33 9.08
CA LYS A 271 2.50 -1.77 7.81
C LYS A 271 2.39 -0.69 6.76
N GLY A 272 3.41 -0.60 5.90
CA GLY A 272 3.39 0.24 4.71
C GLY A 272 3.67 1.71 4.96
N LEU A 273 4.24 2.09 6.11
CA LEU A 273 4.70 3.47 6.34
C LEU A 273 5.72 3.89 5.28
N ASP A 274 6.56 2.97 4.80
CA ASP A 274 7.52 3.18 3.71
C ASP A 274 6.86 3.39 2.34
N LYS A 275 5.54 3.32 2.22
CA LYS A 275 4.75 3.54 0.99
C LYS A 275 3.93 4.83 1.01
N ILE A 276 3.83 5.48 2.16
CA ILE A 276 3.11 6.74 2.30
C ILE A 276 3.88 7.84 1.57
N ASP A 277 3.20 8.58 0.70
CA ASP A 277 3.71 9.81 0.11
C ASP A 277 3.43 10.98 1.06
N THR A 278 4.48 11.58 1.58
CA THR A 278 4.41 12.72 2.52
C THR A 278 4.87 14.04 1.90
N SER A 279 5.14 14.05 0.59
CA SER A 279 5.74 15.20 -0.10
C SER A 279 4.91 16.49 -0.04
N ASN A 280 3.58 16.39 0.14
CA ASN A 280 2.69 17.54 0.29
C ASN A 280 2.29 17.83 1.75
N VAL A 281 2.76 17.03 2.71
CA VAL A 281 2.37 17.18 4.12
C VAL A 281 3.06 18.38 4.75
N THR A 282 2.25 19.23 5.41
CA THR A 282 2.72 20.42 6.12
C THR A 282 2.69 20.26 7.64
N SER A 283 1.89 19.32 8.17
CA SER A 283 1.83 19.02 9.61
C SER A 283 1.90 17.52 9.88
N MET A 284 2.82 17.15 10.76
CA MET A 284 2.97 15.81 11.35
C MET A 284 2.94 15.86 12.88
N SER A 285 2.41 16.95 13.46
CA SER A 285 2.36 17.15 14.89
C SER A 285 1.64 15.99 15.59
N GLY A 286 2.30 15.36 16.59
CA GLY A 286 1.75 14.22 17.32
C GLY A 286 1.48 12.95 16.52
N MET A 287 1.97 12.81 15.29
CA MET A 287 1.58 11.73 14.37
C MET A 287 1.65 10.33 15.00
N PHE A 288 2.65 10.07 15.82
CA PHE A 288 2.84 8.79 16.51
C PHE A 288 2.79 8.92 18.05
N SER A 289 2.34 10.06 18.58
CA SER A 289 2.31 10.30 20.03
C SER A 289 1.57 9.17 20.75
N GLY A 290 2.22 8.52 21.74
CA GLY A 290 1.64 7.41 22.51
C GLY A 290 1.34 6.13 21.75
N SER A 291 1.71 6.02 20.46
CA SER A 291 1.51 4.83 19.64
C SER A 291 2.20 3.60 20.26
N LYS A 292 1.56 2.43 20.15
CA LYS A 292 2.08 1.15 20.67
C LYS A 292 2.87 0.35 19.64
N SER A 293 3.07 0.89 18.43
CA SER A 293 3.89 0.24 17.41
C SER A 293 5.31 0.01 17.92
N LYS A 294 5.88 -1.15 17.58
CA LYS A 294 7.22 -1.56 18.01
C LYS A 294 8.32 -1.11 17.05
N SER A 295 7.94 -0.75 15.85
CA SER A 295 8.86 -0.23 14.83
C SER A 295 8.12 0.70 13.87
N LEU A 296 8.82 1.69 13.36
CA LEU A 296 8.33 2.64 12.38
C LEU A 296 9.34 2.69 11.21
N ASP A 297 8.93 2.27 10.03
CA ASP A 297 9.74 2.44 8.82
C ASP A 297 9.42 3.78 8.17
N LEU A 298 10.22 4.80 8.47
CA LEU A 298 10.05 6.17 8.01
C LEU A 298 11.02 6.50 6.87
N SER A 299 11.65 5.51 6.26
CA SER A 299 12.72 5.68 5.26
C SER A 299 12.29 6.45 4.02
N ASN A 300 11.00 6.45 3.70
CA ASN A 300 10.43 7.16 2.54
C ASN A 300 9.76 8.50 2.90
N PHE A 301 9.86 8.96 4.15
CA PHE A 301 9.24 10.22 4.54
C PHE A 301 10.00 11.40 3.94
N ASP A 302 9.29 12.21 3.16
CA ASP A 302 9.73 13.53 2.73
C ASP A 302 9.13 14.58 3.68
N THR A 303 9.98 15.23 4.45
CA THR A 303 9.59 16.25 5.43
C THR A 303 9.95 17.67 4.99
N SER A 304 10.32 17.85 3.73
CA SER A 304 10.78 19.16 3.22
C SER A 304 9.74 20.28 3.31
N ASN A 305 8.45 19.92 3.25
CA ASN A 305 7.32 20.85 3.38
C ASN A 305 6.72 20.89 4.79
N VAL A 306 7.20 20.06 5.71
CA VAL A 306 6.63 19.97 7.06
C VAL A 306 7.06 21.15 7.91
N THR A 307 6.08 21.89 8.44
CA THR A 307 6.27 23.07 9.29
C THR A 307 5.95 22.81 10.75
N ASP A 308 5.41 21.63 11.11
CA ASP A 308 5.06 21.27 12.49
C ASP A 308 5.29 19.78 12.74
N MET A 309 6.22 19.45 13.64
CA MET A 309 6.56 18.10 14.12
C MET A 309 6.48 18.01 15.66
N GLY A 310 5.85 18.97 16.33
CA GLY A 310 5.70 18.95 17.77
C GLY A 310 5.06 17.65 18.25
N TYR A 311 5.52 17.06 19.35
CA TYR A 311 4.99 15.83 19.96
C TYR A 311 5.00 14.57 19.04
N MET A 312 5.66 14.61 17.86
CA MET A 312 5.51 13.57 16.83
C MET A 312 5.79 12.16 17.34
N PHE A 313 6.76 11.98 18.21
CA PHE A 313 7.16 10.71 18.81
C PHE A 313 7.01 10.69 20.34
N GLU A 314 6.24 11.62 20.92
CA GLU A 314 6.02 11.65 22.35
C GLU A 314 5.44 10.33 22.85
N GLY A 315 6.05 9.74 23.89
CA GLY A 315 5.55 8.50 24.51
C GLY A 315 5.50 7.29 23.59
N THR A 316 6.19 7.31 22.44
CA THR A 316 6.29 6.14 21.55
C THR A 316 7.06 5.00 22.19
N ASN A 317 6.71 3.76 21.83
CA ASN A 317 7.30 2.55 22.38
C ASN A 317 8.15 1.82 21.32
N VAL A 318 9.15 2.50 20.79
CA VAL A 318 10.11 1.99 19.80
C VAL A 318 11.51 1.92 20.37
N ASP A 319 12.37 1.03 19.91
CA ASP A 319 13.76 0.93 20.33
C ASP A 319 14.67 1.88 19.53
N VAL A 320 14.33 2.08 18.25
CA VAL A 320 15.13 2.87 17.30
C VAL A 320 14.25 3.90 16.59
N LEU A 321 14.72 5.12 16.48
CA LEU A 321 14.17 6.17 15.63
C LEU A 321 15.16 6.47 14.50
N ASP A 322 14.91 5.92 13.31
CA ASP A 322 15.70 6.25 12.12
C ASP A 322 15.02 7.39 11.35
N LEU A 323 15.51 8.61 11.58
CA LEU A 323 15.06 9.84 10.93
C LEU A 323 16.07 10.34 9.91
N SER A 324 16.88 9.45 9.34
CA SER A 324 17.90 9.82 8.35
C SER A 324 17.31 10.32 7.02
N SER A 325 16.01 10.10 6.76
CA SER A 325 15.26 10.71 5.63
C SER A 325 14.82 12.15 5.90
N PHE A 326 14.71 12.56 7.18
CA PHE A 326 14.08 13.80 7.58
C PHE A 326 14.95 15.02 7.21
N THR A 327 14.27 16.09 6.78
CA THR A 327 14.84 17.44 6.66
C THR A 327 14.06 18.40 7.56
N LEU A 328 14.68 19.52 7.88
CA LEU A 328 14.06 20.59 8.69
C LEU A 328 14.01 21.90 7.89
N ASP A 329 13.90 21.79 6.55
CA ASP A 329 14.02 22.92 5.62
C ASP A 329 12.91 23.96 5.84
N SER A 330 11.73 23.54 6.25
CA SER A 330 10.56 24.39 6.51
C SER A 330 10.28 24.64 8.00
N ILE A 331 11.18 24.21 8.90
CA ILE A 331 11.07 24.46 10.37
C ILE A 331 12.03 25.55 10.77
N ASP A 332 11.49 26.66 11.28
CA ASP A 332 12.27 27.79 11.76
C ASP A 332 13.23 27.41 12.89
N TYR A 333 14.33 28.17 13.03
CA TYR A 333 15.35 27.93 14.05
C TYR A 333 14.85 28.10 15.50
N ASP A 334 13.73 28.77 15.70
CA ASP A 334 13.11 28.93 17.03
C ASP A 334 12.58 27.63 17.61
N ASP A 335 12.53 26.56 16.76
CA ASP A 335 12.24 25.17 17.11
C ASP A 335 10.92 24.91 17.88
N GLU A 336 10.05 25.94 18.08
CA GLU A 336 8.74 25.76 18.72
C GLU A 336 7.89 24.67 18.04
N LYS A 337 8.16 24.42 16.77
CA LYS A 337 7.49 23.40 15.93
C LYS A 337 8.04 21.99 16.09
N MET A 338 9.01 21.81 16.99
CA MET A 338 9.52 20.50 17.42
C MET A 338 9.35 20.30 18.93
N VAL A 339 8.51 21.11 19.58
CA VAL A 339 8.31 21.05 21.02
C VAL A 339 7.92 19.64 21.47
N SER A 340 8.63 19.11 22.48
CA SER A 340 8.36 17.79 23.06
C SER A 340 8.33 16.63 22.06
N MET A 341 8.98 16.77 20.90
CA MET A 341 8.95 15.79 19.80
C MET A 341 9.32 14.37 20.25
N PHE A 342 10.23 14.25 21.22
CA PHE A 342 10.74 12.97 21.74
C PHE A 342 10.43 12.75 23.22
N SER A 343 9.62 13.59 23.85
CA SER A 343 9.30 13.46 25.29
C SER A 343 8.75 12.05 25.59
N ASN A 344 9.28 11.43 26.65
CA ASN A 344 8.81 10.13 27.13
C ASN A 344 8.90 8.97 26.09
N THR A 345 9.62 9.11 24.99
CA THR A 345 9.88 7.96 24.08
C THR A 345 10.76 6.92 24.78
N THR A 346 10.59 5.64 24.42
CA THR A 346 11.46 4.56 24.92
C THR A 346 12.67 4.30 24.04
N ALA A 347 12.80 5.01 22.93
CA ALA A 347 13.92 4.86 22.01
C ALA A 347 15.27 5.13 22.72
N THR A 348 16.27 4.35 22.35
CA THR A 348 17.65 4.49 22.87
C THR A 348 18.67 4.74 21.76
N ILE A 349 18.24 4.62 20.50
CA ILE A 349 19.08 4.83 19.32
C ILE A 349 18.34 5.77 18.37
N GLY A 350 18.99 6.85 17.98
CA GLY A 350 18.50 7.83 17.02
C GLY A 350 19.45 8.02 15.83
N TYR A 351 18.92 8.07 14.61
CA TYR A 351 19.69 8.44 13.43
C TYR A 351 19.11 9.68 12.78
N ALA A 352 19.97 10.64 12.49
CA ALA A 352 19.65 11.88 11.78
C ALA A 352 20.36 11.91 10.41
N LYS A 353 19.88 12.76 9.51
CA LYS A 353 20.40 12.91 8.16
C LYS A 353 21.81 13.49 8.12
N ASN A 354 22.11 14.44 9.02
CA ASN A 354 23.39 15.13 9.13
C ASN A 354 23.58 15.70 10.54
N ASP A 355 24.77 16.25 10.81
CA ASP A 355 25.15 16.77 12.13
C ASP A 355 24.31 17.97 12.58
N ASP A 356 23.86 18.82 11.66
CA ASP A 356 22.99 19.99 11.96
C ASP A 356 21.63 19.51 12.52
N ILE A 357 20.98 18.58 11.82
CA ILE A 357 19.72 17.99 12.24
C ILE A 357 19.89 17.19 13.53
N ALA A 358 20.98 16.43 13.68
CA ALA A 358 21.27 15.72 14.92
C ALA A 358 21.39 16.70 16.11
N THR A 359 22.05 17.83 15.92
CA THR A 359 22.18 18.89 16.95
C THR A 359 20.84 19.45 17.35
N ARG A 360 19.94 19.72 16.40
CA ARG A 360 18.60 20.22 16.67
C ARG A 360 17.73 19.18 17.39
N PHE A 361 17.80 17.92 16.97
CA PHE A 361 17.05 16.82 17.65
C PHE A 361 17.55 16.59 19.07
N ASN A 362 18.84 16.73 19.33
CA ASN A 362 19.46 16.57 20.65
C ASN A 362 19.26 17.79 21.58
N ASN A 363 18.56 18.83 21.13
CA ASN A 363 18.23 19.99 21.99
C ASN A 363 17.08 19.64 22.95
N ALA A 364 17.43 19.19 24.15
CA ALA A 364 16.46 18.72 25.16
C ALA A 364 15.49 19.80 25.62
N ASP A 365 15.90 21.06 25.63
CA ASP A 365 15.04 22.20 26.06
C ASP A 365 13.86 22.40 25.10
N VAL A 366 14.00 21.97 23.85
CA VAL A 366 12.96 22.07 22.81
C VAL A 366 12.27 20.73 22.60
N THR A 367 13.03 19.72 22.22
CA THR A 367 12.50 18.43 21.75
C THR A 367 12.07 17.50 22.89
N GLY A 368 12.45 17.81 24.12
CA GLY A 368 12.18 16.96 25.28
C GLY A 368 12.85 15.58 25.19
N ILE A 369 13.96 15.47 24.42
CA ILE A 369 14.67 14.21 24.23
C ILE A 369 15.14 13.66 25.60
N PRO A 370 14.88 12.37 25.92
CA PRO A 370 15.34 11.79 27.18
C PRO A 370 16.86 11.52 27.13
N ASP A 371 17.50 11.54 28.32
CA ASP A 371 18.96 11.28 28.47
C ASP A 371 19.42 9.93 27.90
N THR A 372 18.50 9.00 27.67
CA THR A 372 18.77 7.66 27.13
C THR A 372 18.84 7.61 25.61
N LEU A 373 18.40 8.67 24.92
CA LEU A 373 18.36 8.77 23.46
C LEU A 373 19.36 9.83 22.99
N GLU A 374 20.13 9.49 21.98
CA GLU A 374 21.00 10.42 21.25
C GLU A 374 20.89 10.20 19.76
N PHE A 375 20.72 11.27 19.01
CA PHE A 375 20.76 11.23 17.55
C PHE A 375 22.18 11.41 17.03
N THR A 376 22.58 10.52 16.14
CA THR A 376 23.88 10.56 15.45
C THR A 376 23.67 10.37 13.95
N VAL A 377 24.66 10.75 13.14
CA VAL A 377 24.59 10.52 11.69
C VAL A 377 24.83 9.03 11.41
N LYS A 378 23.94 8.43 10.60
CA LYS A 378 24.06 7.02 10.21
C LYS A 378 25.30 6.86 9.31
N GLN A 379 26.21 5.98 9.72
CA GLN A 379 27.43 5.66 8.95
C GLN A 379 27.17 4.71 7.79
#